data_68bb88a89a1eb6fba0b50ad4b64510ac
#
_entry.id   68bb88a89a1eb6fba0b50ad4b64510ac
#
_cell.length_a   1.000
_cell.length_b   1.000
_cell.length_c   1.000
_cell.angle_alpha   90.00
_cell.angle_beta   90.00
_cell.angle_gamma   90.00
#
_symmetry.space_group_name_H-M   'P 1'
#
loop_
_entity.id
_entity.type
_entity.pdbx_description
1 polymer ?
#
loop_
_entity_poly.entity_id
_entity_poly.type
_entity_poly.pdbx_seq_one_letter_code
_entity_poly.pdbx_strand_id
1 'polypeptide(L)'
;MRNLPWAIAAWIATRPAITDLIIRRAQRTPYSNITGPDGSLYMGRWWVFNPYTRLPGGETAPARWKWLPSIRVHHIMRPDNDRHLHDHPWNARTIVLRGWYTEERPWASLSESDLDAADGMAIGDETRAIFHRVSGYTGRLMFGQYHRISSVSSGGVWTLFLTWRKRGTWGFAVDGEKVPWRQYLNVSE
;
A
#
# COMPACT_ATOMS: atom_id res chain seq x y z
N MET A 1 19.11 11.88 -4.91
CA MET A 1 18.63 12.30 -6.26
C MET A 1 17.72 11.29 -6.99
N ARG A 2 17.70 9.99 -6.67
CA ARG A 2 16.83 8.98 -7.34
C ARG A 2 15.32 9.16 -7.12
N ASN A 3 14.91 9.94 -6.14
CA ASN A 3 13.48 10.15 -5.82
C ASN A 3 12.87 11.44 -6.40
N LEU A 4 13.65 12.33 -7.01
CA LEU A 4 13.17 13.61 -7.53
C LEU A 4 11.99 13.49 -8.51
N PRO A 5 12.01 12.59 -9.52
CA PRO A 5 10.85 12.45 -10.41
C PRO A 5 9.57 12.05 -9.67
N TRP A 6 9.72 11.21 -8.63
CA TRP A 6 8.59 10.77 -7.81
C TRP A 6 8.10 11.85 -6.85
N ALA A 7 9.00 12.68 -6.33
CA ALA A 7 8.62 13.85 -5.53
C ALA A 7 7.82 14.85 -6.38
N ILE A 8 8.25 15.10 -7.62
CA ILE A 8 7.51 15.95 -8.57
C ILE A 8 6.15 15.33 -8.90
N ALA A 9 6.10 14.03 -9.18
CA ALA A 9 4.84 13.33 -9.44
C ALA A 9 3.89 13.40 -8.25
N ALA A 10 4.38 13.22 -7.03
CA ALA A 10 3.60 13.34 -5.80
C ALA A 10 3.10 14.79 -5.61
N TRP A 11 3.97 15.78 -5.80
CA TRP A 11 3.60 17.19 -5.72
C TRP A 11 2.49 17.55 -6.71
N ILE A 12 2.56 17.09 -7.96
CA ILE A 12 1.50 17.29 -8.96
C ILE A 12 0.22 16.57 -8.54
N ALA A 13 0.31 15.28 -8.19
CA ALA A 13 -0.84 14.45 -7.86
C ALA A 13 -1.62 14.94 -6.64
N THR A 14 -0.97 15.67 -5.74
CA THR A 14 -1.60 16.22 -4.52
C THR A 14 -2.17 17.63 -4.69
N ARG A 15 -2.10 18.23 -5.90
CA ARG A 15 -2.86 19.46 -6.17
C ARG A 15 -4.35 19.16 -6.07
N PRO A 16 -5.16 19.93 -5.31
CA PRO A 16 -6.55 19.59 -5.03
C PRO A 16 -7.36 19.18 -6.26
N ALA A 17 -7.31 19.96 -7.33
CA ALA A 17 -8.01 19.66 -8.58
C ALA A 17 -7.53 18.36 -9.24
N ILE A 18 -6.21 18.07 -9.18
CA ILE A 18 -5.62 16.84 -9.74
C ILE A 18 -6.01 15.63 -8.89
N THR A 19 -5.91 15.74 -7.57
CA THR A 19 -6.35 14.69 -6.63
C THR A 19 -7.81 14.33 -6.89
N ASP A 20 -8.69 15.33 -6.96
CA ASP A 20 -10.12 15.11 -7.22
C ASP A 20 -10.38 14.47 -8.58
N LEU A 21 -9.64 14.88 -9.61
CA LEU A 21 -9.73 14.28 -10.94
C LEU A 21 -9.30 12.80 -10.91
N ILE A 22 -8.17 12.49 -10.27
CA ILE A 22 -7.66 11.11 -10.14
C ILE A 22 -8.69 10.24 -9.41
N ILE A 23 -9.20 10.69 -8.27
CA ILE A 23 -10.17 9.93 -7.46
C ILE A 23 -11.48 9.72 -8.25
N ARG A 24 -12.09 10.78 -8.80
CA ARG A 24 -13.33 10.67 -9.58
C ARG A 24 -13.16 9.78 -10.82
N ARG A 25 -12.00 9.87 -11.49
CA ARG A 25 -11.73 9.02 -12.67
C ARG A 25 -11.57 7.56 -12.27
N ALA A 26 -10.84 7.28 -11.18
CA ALA A 26 -10.64 5.93 -10.67
C ALA A 26 -11.97 5.29 -10.23
N GLN A 27 -12.84 6.03 -9.54
CA GLN A 27 -14.13 5.53 -9.05
C GLN A 27 -15.07 5.00 -10.14
N ARG A 28 -14.82 5.31 -11.42
CA ARG A 28 -15.54 4.73 -12.58
C ARG A 28 -15.09 3.32 -12.93
N THR A 29 -13.99 2.85 -12.37
CA THR A 29 -13.39 1.54 -12.68
C THR A 29 -13.15 0.76 -11.39
N PRO A 30 -14.23 0.28 -10.72
CA PRO A 30 -14.12 -0.40 -9.45
C PRO A 30 -13.27 -1.67 -9.58
N TYR A 31 -12.52 -1.95 -8.52
CA TYR A 31 -11.85 -3.22 -8.29
C TYR A 31 -12.50 -3.89 -7.06
N SER A 32 -11.98 -4.99 -6.56
CA SER A 32 -12.55 -5.60 -5.36
C SER A 32 -12.22 -4.79 -4.11
N ASN A 33 -13.22 -4.35 -3.35
CA ASN A 33 -13.02 -3.79 -2.02
C ASN A 33 -12.53 -4.87 -1.06
N ILE A 34 -11.82 -4.44 0.00
CA ILE A 34 -11.47 -5.32 1.12
C ILE A 34 -12.38 -4.95 2.28
N THR A 35 -13.09 -5.95 2.81
CA THR A 35 -13.95 -5.83 4.00
C THR A 35 -13.35 -6.61 5.16
N GLY A 36 -13.67 -6.20 6.38
CA GLY A 36 -13.37 -6.97 7.59
C GLY A 36 -14.32 -8.16 7.76
N PRO A 37 -14.06 -9.02 8.75
CA PRO A 37 -14.95 -10.15 9.10
C PRO A 37 -16.37 -9.69 9.50
N ASP A 38 -16.50 -8.49 10.02
CA ASP A 38 -17.74 -7.82 10.40
C ASP A 38 -18.48 -7.16 9.22
N GLY A 39 -17.97 -7.30 8.00
CA GLY A 39 -18.51 -6.65 6.80
C GLY A 39 -18.13 -5.17 6.65
N SER A 40 -17.45 -4.56 7.63
CA SER A 40 -17.00 -3.16 7.55
C SER A 40 -15.96 -2.97 6.44
N LEU A 41 -16.07 -1.86 5.71
CA LEU A 41 -15.11 -1.54 4.66
C LEU A 41 -13.75 -1.19 5.30
N TYR A 42 -12.74 -2.01 4.98
CA TYR A 42 -11.36 -1.70 5.31
C TYR A 42 -10.71 -0.82 4.22
N MET A 43 -10.83 -1.23 2.96
CA MET A 43 -10.17 -0.53 1.86
C MET A 43 -11.01 -0.57 0.58
N GLY A 44 -11.41 0.60 0.09
CA GLY A 44 -11.93 0.78 -1.26
C GLY A 44 -10.80 0.80 -2.28
N ARG A 45 -11.00 0.17 -3.45
CA ARG A 45 -9.96 0.07 -4.49
C ARG A 45 -10.54 0.27 -5.88
N TRP A 46 -9.82 1.06 -6.71
CA TRP A 46 -10.24 1.38 -8.08
C TRP A 46 -9.04 1.45 -9.01
N TRP A 47 -9.21 1.00 -10.25
CA TRP A 47 -8.17 1.07 -11.25
C TRP A 47 -8.03 2.48 -11.83
N VAL A 48 -6.80 2.90 -12.06
CA VAL A 48 -6.44 4.10 -12.84
C VAL A 48 -5.87 3.68 -14.17
N PHE A 49 -4.97 2.69 -14.16
CA PHE A 49 -4.23 2.29 -15.35
C PHE A 49 -3.80 0.82 -15.27
N ASN A 50 -3.75 0.15 -16.44
CA ASN A 50 -3.19 -1.17 -16.66
C ASN A 50 -3.71 -2.24 -15.69
N PRO A 51 -5.04 -2.47 -15.64
CA PRO A 51 -5.64 -3.42 -14.73
C PRO A 51 -5.21 -4.86 -15.03
N TYR A 52 -5.06 -5.67 -14.00
CA TYR A 52 -5.03 -7.13 -14.10
C TYR A 52 -6.34 -7.72 -13.59
N THR A 53 -6.70 -8.91 -14.05
CA THR A 53 -7.93 -9.59 -13.66
C THR A 53 -7.63 -10.64 -12.59
N ARG A 54 -8.49 -10.71 -11.56
CA ARG A 54 -8.44 -11.78 -10.59
C ARG A 54 -9.18 -13.00 -11.15
N LEU A 55 -8.52 -14.14 -11.15
CA LEU A 55 -9.09 -15.42 -11.58
C LEU A 55 -9.69 -16.16 -10.37
N PRO A 56 -10.61 -17.12 -10.60
CA PRO A 56 -11.00 -18.08 -9.58
C PRO A 56 -9.77 -18.74 -8.94
N GLY A 57 -9.82 -19.04 -7.63
CA GLY A 57 -8.67 -19.56 -6.88
C GLY A 57 -7.66 -18.49 -6.43
N GLY A 58 -7.92 -17.20 -6.71
CA GLY A 58 -7.08 -16.08 -6.24
C GLY A 58 -5.83 -15.81 -7.07
N GLU A 59 -5.66 -16.51 -8.19
CA GLU A 59 -4.66 -16.18 -9.19
C GLU A 59 -4.98 -14.87 -9.90
N THR A 60 -4.00 -14.33 -10.62
CA THR A 60 -4.18 -13.11 -11.40
C THR A 60 -3.73 -13.31 -12.85
N ALA A 61 -4.62 -13.03 -13.79
CA ALA A 61 -4.20 -12.86 -15.18
C ALA A 61 -3.33 -11.59 -15.30
N PRO A 62 -2.22 -11.65 -16.03
CA PRO A 62 -1.32 -10.51 -16.15
C PRO A 62 -2.02 -9.31 -16.82
N ALA A 63 -1.63 -8.10 -16.43
CA ALA A 63 -2.06 -6.88 -17.09
C ALA A 63 -1.64 -6.85 -18.58
N ARG A 64 -2.38 -6.07 -19.37
CA ARG A 64 -2.14 -5.95 -20.83
C ARG A 64 -0.69 -5.58 -21.16
N TRP A 65 -0.14 -4.61 -20.45
CA TRP A 65 1.25 -4.16 -20.63
C TRP A 65 2.12 -4.66 -19.48
N LYS A 66 2.74 -5.83 -19.67
CA LYS A 66 3.50 -6.55 -18.63
C LYS A 66 4.73 -5.79 -18.11
N TRP A 67 5.22 -4.80 -18.85
CA TRP A 67 6.39 -3.99 -18.51
C TRP A 67 6.02 -2.66 -17.83
N LEU A 68 4.76 -2.24 -17.87
CA LEU A 68 4.26 -1.06 -17.19
C LEU A 68 3.67 -1.41 -15.81
N PRO A 69 3.69 -0.47 -14.85
CA PRO A 69 3.02 -0.69 -13.58
C PRO A 69 1.50 -0.74 -13.74
N SER A 70 0.85 -1.50 -12.86
CA SER A 70 -0.59 -1.41 -12.62
C SER A 70 -0.84 -0.33 -11.57
N ILE A 71 -1.74 0.61 -11.83
CA ILE A 71 -1.98 1.77 -10.97
C ILE A 71 -3.41 1.73 -10.44
N ARG A 72 -3.54 1.87 -9.12
CA ARG A 72 -4.82 1.90 -8.40
C ARG A 72 -4.90 3.10 -7.47
N VAL A 73 -6.12 3.55 -7.23
CA VAL A 73 -6.44 4.38 -6.06
C VAL A 73 -6.93 3.45 -4.96
N HIS A 74 -6.42 3.66 -3.75
CA HIS A 74 -6.94 3.07 -2.53
C HIS A 74 -7.55 4.15 -1.64
N HIS A 75 -8.66 3.82 -0.99
CA HIS A 75 -9.20 4.58 0.13
C HIS A 75 -9.17 3.68 1.36
N ILE A 76 -8.19 3.86 2.21
CA ILE A 76 -7.97 3.06 3.41
C ILE A 76 -8.73 3.74 4.55
N MET A 77 -9.77 3.06 5.06
CA MET A 77 -10.74 3.63 5.99
C MET A 77 -10.37 3.45 7.46
N ARG A 78 -9.55 2.45 7.77
CA ARG A 78 -9.12 2.11 9.12
C ARG A 78 -7.75 1.43 9.12
N PRO A 79 -7.10 1.31 10.28
CA PRO A 79 -5.85 0.56 10.43
C PRO A 79 -6.00 -0.92 10.04
N ASP A 80 -4.86 -1.59 9.84
CA ASP A 80 -4.79 -3.04 9.74
C ASP A 80 -5.25 -3.68 11.06
N ASN A 81 -6.15 -4.66 10.97
CA ASN A 81 -6.63 -5.37 12.17
C ASN A 81 -5.58 -6.35 12.72
N ASP A 82 -4.67 -6.77 11.85
CA ASP A 82 -3.66 -7.76 12.20
C ASP A 82 -2.56 -7.14 13.07
N ARG A 83 -2.14 -7.85 14.11
CA ARG A 83 -1.03 -7.41 14.96
C ARG A 83 0.34 -7.60 14.31
N HIS A 84 0.44 -8.55 13.35
CA HIS A 84 1.69 -8.86 12.67
C HIS A 84 1.88 -7.99 11.43
N LEU A 85 3.14 -7.71 11.11
CA LEU A 85 3.52 -7.03 9.88
C LEU A 85 3.30 -7.96 8.71
N HIS A 86 2.91 -7.42 7.56
CA HIS A 86 2.71 -8.17 6.32
C HIS A 86 3.58 -7.63 5.18
N ASP A 87 3.90 -8.48 4.20
CA ASP A 87 4.57 -8.07 2.98
C ASP A 87 3.60 -8.06 1.79
N HIS A 88 4.10 -7.70 0.62
CA HIS A 88 3.34 -7.72 -0.64
C HIS A 88 4.03 -8.58 -1.69
N PRO A 89 3.26 -9.19 -2.61
CA PRO A 89 3.82 -10.06 -3.66
C PRO A 89 4.45 -9.27 -4.82
N TRP A 90 4.57 -7.95 -4.71
CA TRP A 90 5.11 -7.05 -5.74
C TRP A 90 6.15 -6.10 -5.16
N ASN A 91 6.97 -5.54 -6.03
CA ASN A 91 7.53 -4.23 -5.75
C ASN A 91 6.43 -3.20 -5.98
N ALA A 92 6.26 -2.29 -5.05
CA ALA A 92 5.24 -1.27 -5.12
C ALA A 92 5.79 0.12 -4.81
N ARG A 93 5.00 1.13 -5.13
CA ARG A 93 5.18 2.50 -4.70
C ARG A 93 3.84 3.11 -4.34
N THR A 94 3.80 3.84 -3.26
CA THR A 94 2.65 4.63 -2.85
C THR A 94 2.91 6.12 -3.05
N ILE A 95 1.83 6.87 -3.32
CA ILE A 95 1.77 8.33 -3.18
C ILE A 95 0.54 8.61 -2.33
N VAL A 96 0.69 9.33 -1.22
CA VAL A 96 -0.44 9.77 -0.39
C VAL A 96 -1.07 10.98 -1.05
N LEU A 97 -2.31 10.81 -1.53
CA LEU A 97 -3.05 11.87 -2.24
C LEU A 97 -3.76 12.83 -1.27
N ARG A 98 -4.41 12.27 -0.23
CA ARG A 98 -5.18 13.03 0.76
C ARG A 98 -5.25 12.27 2.08
N GLY A 99 -5.19 13.00 3.20
CA GLY A 99 -5.15 12.42 4.53
C GLY A 99 -3.74 11.98 4.93
N TRP A 100 -3.68 11.10 5.90
CA TRP A 100 -2.43 10.55 6.41
C TRP A 100 -2.64 9.15 6.99
N TYR A 101 -1.55 8.39 7.12
CA TYR A 101 -1.50 7.15 7.88
C TYR A 101 -0.18 7.02 8.63
N THR A 102 -0.18 6.21 9.68
CA THR A 102 1.01 5.81 10.40
C THR A 102 1.40 4.40 9.97
N GLU A 103 2.66 4.22 9.59
CA GLU A 103 3.22 2.97 9.10
C GLU A 103 4.29 2.45 10.07
N GLU A 104 4.18 1.20 10.46
CA GLU A 104 5.19 0.48 11.23
C GLU A 104 6.03 -0.37 10.27
N ARG A 105 7.36 -0.36 10.46
CA ARG A 105 8.32 -1.22 9.73
C ARG A 105 9.39 -1.76 10.68
N PRO A 106 9.93 -2.99 10.45
CA PRO A 106 11.08 -3.45 11.22
C PRO A 106 12.29 -2.56 10.95
N TRP A 107 13.05 -2.19 11.97
CA TRP A 107 14.30 -1.43 11.81
C TRP A 107 15.28 -2.12 10.85
N ALA A 108 15.42 -3.44 10.97
CA ALA A 108 16.31 -4.24 10.15
C ALA A 108 15.97 -4.24 8.64
N SER A 109 14.77 -3.78 8.25
CA SER A 109 14.32 -3.74 6.85
C SER A 109 14.44 -2.35 6.22
N LEU A 110 14.89 -1.34 6.96
CA LEU A 110 15.00 0.02 6.46
C LEU A 110 16.25 0.20 5.62
N SER A 111 16.08 0.83 4.47
CA SER A 111 17.17 1.32 3.65
C SER A 111 17.49 2.79 3.98
N GLU A 112 18.68 3.26 3.61
CA GLU A 112 19.01 4.69 3.71
C GLU A 112 17.94 5.59 3.06
N SER A 113 17.37 5.15 1.93
CA SER A 113 16.30 5.91 1.27
C SER A 113 14.96 5.93 2.03
N ASP A 114 14.73 4.99 2.95
CA ASP A 114 13.57 5.00 3.84
C ASP A 114 13.79 5.99 4.98
N LEU A 115 15.04 6.11 5.44
CA LEU A 115 15.46 7.06 6.47
C LEU A 115 15.50 8.51 5.93
N ASP A 116 15.98 8.71 4.71
CA ASP A 116 15.97 10.03 4.04
C ASP A 116 14.55 10.56 3.75
N ALA A 117 13.59 9.64 3.57
CA ALA A 117 12.18 9.98 3.37
C ALA A 117 11.42 10.19 4.69
N ALA A 118 12.12 10.24 5.80
CA ALA A 118 11.56 10.27 7.15
C ALA A 118 11.23 11.70 7.63
N ASP A 119 10.49 12.48 6.82
CA ASP A 119 9.75 13.61 7.35
C ASP A 119 8.72 13.09 8.36
N GLY A 120 9.02 13.20 9.64
CA GLY A 120 8.14 12.80 10.74
C GLY A 120 8.29 11.34 11.20
N MET A 121 9.52 10.85 11.34
CA MET A 121 9.79 9.60 12.05
C MET A 121 9.48 9.78 13.55
N ALA A 122 8.41 9.13 14.01
CA ALA A 122 8.24 8.90 15.44
C ALA A 122 9.14 7.74 15.86
N ILE A 123 9.83 7.87 16.98
CA ILE A 123 10.65 6.79 17.54
C ILE A 123 9.68 5.68 17.97
N GLY A 124 9.75 4.52 17.32
CA GLY A 124 9.04 3.31 17.70
C GLY A 124 9.71 2.61 18.89
N ASP A 125 9.29 1.39 19.16
CA ASP A 125 9.97 0.52 20.10
C ASP A 125 11.34 0.03 19.54
N GLU A 126 12.08 -0.77 20.31
CA GLU A 126 13.39 -1.28 19.91
C GLU A 126 13.35 -2.16 18.62
N THR A 127 12.17 -2.62 18.20
CA THR A 127 12.00 -3.54 17.10
C THR A 127 11.42 -2.90 15.84
N ARG A 128 10.68 -1.78 15.99
CA ARG A 128 9.91 -1.15 14.90
C ARG A 128 10.11 0.36 14.82
N ALA A 129 10.32 0.83 13.61
CA ALA A 129 10.24 2.24 13.25
C ALA A 129 8.79 2.61 12.91
N ILE A 130 8.36 3.77 13.37
CA ILE A 130 7.03 4.32 13.12
C ILE A 130 7.16 5.57 12.26
N PHE A 131 6.47 5.60 11.12
CA PHE A 131 6.50 6.68 10.16
C PHE A 131 5.13 7.32 10.00
N HIS A 132 5.07 8.63 10.07
CA HIS A 132 3.86 9.39 9.76
C HIS A 132 3.88 9.81 8.29
N ARG A 133 2.98 9.25 7.46
CA ARG A 133 2.92 9.45 6.01
C ARG A 133 1.77 10.38 5.66
N VAL A 134 2.10 11.60 5.31
CA VAL A 134 1.12 12.65 4.99
C VAL A 134 0.94 12.84 3.48
N SER A 135 -0.06 13.62 3.09
CA SER A 135 -0.28 14.01 1.69
C SER A 135 1.00 14.59 1.05
N GLY A 136 1.36 14.09 -0.13
CA GLY A 136 2.62 14.40 -0.81
C GLY A 136 3.74 13.39 -0.55
N TYR A 137 3.63 12.55 0.47
CA TYR A 137 4.58 11.46 0.68
C TYR A 137 4.58 10.49 -0.51
N THR A 138 5.77 10.04 -0.90
CA THR A 138 5.95 8.93 -1.85
C THR A 138 7.06 7.99 -1.40
N GLY A 139 6.75 6.72 -1.25
CA GLY A 139 7.67 5.70 -0.77
C GLY A 139 7.59 4.40 -1.55
N ARG A 140 8.66 3.61 -1.48
CA ARG A 140 8.73 2.25 -2.02
C ARG A 140 8.29 1.25 -0.96
N LEU A 141 7.74 0.16 -1.47
CA LEU A 141 7.52 -1.06 -0.71
C LEU A 141 8.01 -2.20 -1.60
N MET A 142 9.16 -2.75 -1.25
CA MET A 142 9.78 -3.81 -2.05
C MET A 142 9.17 -5.16 -1.67
N PHE A 143 9.20 -6.11 -2.61
CA PHE A 143 8.83 -7.50 -2.32
C PHE A 143 9.63 -8.04 -1.13
N GLY A 144 8.94 -8.61 -0.15
CA GLY A 144 9.53 -9.12 1.09
C GLY A 144 9.78 -8.06 2.17
N GLN A 145 9.51 -6.78 1.92
CA GLN A 145 9.51 -5.76 2.97
C GLN A 145 8.20 -5.81 3.75
N TYR A 146 8.32 -5.99 5.06
CA TYR A 146 7.19 -6.06 5.97
C TYR A 146 6.81 -4.66 6.46
N HIS A 147 5.50 -4.44 6.57
CA HIS A 147 4.94 -3.22 7.16
C HIS A 147 3.54 -3.48 7.70
N ARG A 148 3.00 -2.46 8.40
CA ARG A 148 1.63 -2.42 8.89
C ARG A 148 1.15 -0.97 8.94
N ILE A 149 -0.11 -0.73 8.65
CA ILE A 149 -0.75 0.57 8.89
C ILE A 149 -1.40 0.52 10.27
N SER A 150 -0.87 1.30 11.21
CA SER A 150 -1.33 1.31 12.61
C SER A 150 -2.37 2.40 12.92
N SER A 151 -2.45 3.45 12.09
CA SER A 151 -3.51 4.46 12.20
C SER A 151 -3.74 5.18 10.88
N VAL A 152 -4.91 5.79 10.72
CA VAL A 152 -5.30 6.61 9.55
C VAL A 152 -6.03 7.87 10.00
N SER A 153 -6.02 8.91 9.16
CA SER A 153 -6.79 10.13 9.39
C SER A 153 -8.30 9.86 9.47
N SER A 154 -9.03 10.72 10.18
CA SER A 154 -10.51 10.70 10.19
C SER A 154 -11.04 10.80 8.76
N GLY A 155 -11.96 9.91 8.39
CA GLY A 155 -12.46 9.75 7.02
C GLY A 155 -11.53 8.97 6.08
N GLY A 156 -10.45 8.37 6.63
CA GLY A 156 -9.52 7.53 5.88
C GLY A 156 -8.44 8.30 5.13
N VAL A 157 -7.62 7.55 4.40
CA VAL A 157 -6.53 8.10 3.58
C VAL A 157 -6.65 7.62 2.13
N TRP A 158 -6.47 8.54 1.19
CA TRP A 158 -6.44 8.25 -0.24
C TRP A 158 -5.01 8.11 -0.73
N THR A 159 -4.71 7.01 -1.39
CA THR A 159 -3.38 6.78 -1.95
C THR A 159 -3.45 6.37 -3.42
N LEU A 160 -2.43 6.76 -4.19
CA LEU A 160 -2.15 6.19 -5.49
C LEU A 160 -1.12 5.07 -5.30
N PHE A 161 -1.49 3.85 -5.68
CA PHE A 161 -0.69 2.66 -5.45
C PHE A 161 -0.28 2.02 -6.77
N LEU A 162 1.02 2.01 -7.02
CA LEU A 162 1.62 1.46 -8.21
C LEU A 162 2.26 0.12 -7.89
N THR A 163 1.97 -0.90 -8.69
CA THR A 163 2.57 -2.24 -8.53
C THR A 163 3.19 -2.69 -9.84
N TRP A 164 4.35 -3.32 -9.73
CA TRP A 164 5.03 -3.97 -10.86
C TRP A 164 4.74 -5.46 -10.88
N ARG A 165 5.43 -6.19 -11.75
CA ARG A 165 5.25 -7.64 -11.92
C ARG A 165 5.25 -8.38 -10.58
N LYS A 166 4.29 -9.29 -10.40
CA LYS A 166 4.22 -10.21 -9.26
C LYS A 166 5.51 -11.04 -9.16
N ARG A 167 6.05 -11.16 -7.95
CA ARG A 167 7.30 -11.85 -7.65
C ARG A 167 7.12 -13.09 -6.78
N GLY A 168 6.01 -13.19 -6.07
CA GLY A 168 5.77 -14.31 -5.16
C GLY A 168 4.40 -14.22 -4.49
N THR A 169 4.29 -14.81 -3.31
CA THR A 169 3.12 -14.74 -2.43
C THR A 169 3.38 -13.74 -1.31
N TRP A 170 2.32 -13.23 -0.70
CA TRP A 170 2.41 -12.38 0.48
C TRP A 170 2.03 -13.15 1.74
N GLY A 171 2.43 -12.64 2.90
CA GLY A 171 2.16 -13.25 4.18
C GLY A 171 2.53 -12.34 5.33
N PHE A 172 2.45 -12.87 6.54
CA PHE A 172 2.70 -12.19 7.80
C PHE A 172 4.00 -12.63 8.43
N ALA A 173 4.70 -11.72 9.09
CA ALA A 173 5.89 -12.05 9.89
C ALA A 173 5.43 -12.46 11.30
N VAL A 174 5.47 -13.75 11.59
CA VAL A 174 5.10 -14.34 12.89
C VAL A 174 6.33 -15.06 13.45
N ASP A 175 6.79 -14.63 14.62
CA ASP A 175 7.95 -15.20 15.31
C ASP A 175 9.21 -15.35 14.43
N GLY A 176 9.41 -14.36 13.55
CA GLY A 176 10.57 -14.33 12.64
C GLY A 176 10.37 -15.10 11.33
N GLU A 177 9.28 -15.83 11.17
CA GLU A 177 8.97 -16.61 9.97
C GLU A 177 7.84 -15.98 9.15
N LYS A 178 7.86 -16.26 7.84
CA LYS A 178 6.77 -15.84 6.93
C LYS A 178 5.66 -16.88 6.94
N VAL A 179 4.51 -16.53 7.51
CA VAL A 179 3.28 -17.30 7.43
C VAL A 179 2.47 -16.83 6.22
N PRO A 180 2.16 -17.69 5.22
CA PRO A 180 1.33 -17.32 4.09
C PRO A 180 -0.02 -16.77 4.53
N TRP A 181 -0.53 -15.74 3.84
CA TRP A 181 -1.74 -15.03 4.23
C TRP A 181 -2.98 -15.93 4.39
N ARG A 182 -3.14 -16.97 3.54
CA ARG A 182 -4.24 -17.91 3.63
C ARG A 182 -4.21 -18.70 4.93
N GLN A 183 -3.04 -19.19 5.28
CA GLN A 183 -2.81 -19.93 6.53
C GLN A 183 -3.05 -19.01 7.75
N TYR A 184 -2.50 -17.79 7.71
CA TYR A 184 -2.65 -16.82 8.80
C TYR A 184 -4.10 -16.38 9.02
N LEU A 185 -4.87 -16.15 7.96
CA LEU A 185 -6.26 -15.73 8.01
C LEU A 185 -7.27 -16.88 8.05
N ASN A 186 -6.81 -18.15 8.13
CA ASN A 186 -7.65 -19.36 8.12
C ASN A 186 -8.64 -19.37 6.93
N VAL A 187 -8.20 -18.92 5.74
CA VAL A 187 -9.01 -18.93 4.53
C VAL A 187 -8.82 -20.27 3.83
N SER A 188 -9.86 -21.12 3.85
CA SER A 188 -9.93 -22.37 3.05
C SER A 188 -9.91 -22.04 1.55
N GLU A 189 -9.38 -22.98 0.75
CA GLU A 189 -9.36 -22.88 -0.72
C GLU A 189 -10.74 -22.88 -1.37
#